data_4d1e28d0e0fbe894bb147b65a3a1bf42
#
_entry.id   4d1e28d0e0fbe894bb147b65a3a1bf42
#
_cell.length_a   1.000
_cell.length_b   1.000
_cell.length_c   1.000
_cell.angle_alpha   90.00
_cell.angle_beta   90.00
_cell.angle_gamma   90.00
#
_symmetry.space_group_name_H-M   'P 1'
#
loop_
_entity.id
_entity.type
_entity.pdbx_description
1 polymer ?
#
loop_
_entity_poly.entity_id
_entity_poly.type
_entity_poly.pdbx_seq_one_letter_code
_entity_poly.pdbx_strand_id
1 'polypeptide(L)'
;VVDRERSGLFPDLDALLDGEAFSDGAQAASAGLAASYEIDLWGRIRSRVEAERLRSKASLADYRAAALTVSAEVARTWYQLVESRAQRDLVEDQIEANEKVLRQLKVRLREGQGRAVDVLRQEQLVAATREQKTVVEADIGVLENRLAVLQGRAPQGGIAATRRKLPVPPPLPRTGLTTDLVQRRPDLMAAFYRVQAADANLAAAISERFPRIDLTGVISTSSERASSLFDDWLASVAAGLVAPILDGGEREAEVRRSRAVREELVADYGQAVLVALREVEDGLVLERQQRARIAKLEKQLKLADRSYNQLLVE
;
A
#
# COMPACT_ATOMS: atom_id res chain seq x y z
N VAL A 1 17.54 -3.07 9.90
CA VAL A 1 17.18 -2.31 11.11
C VAL A 1 17.12 -3.24 12.32
N VAL A 2 16.40 -4.37 12.27
CA VAL A 2 16.31 -5.35 13.40
C VAL A 2 17.68 -5.81 13.86
N ASP A 3 18.56 -6.18 12.94
CA ASP A 3 19.91 -6.67 13.30
C ASP A 3 20.77 -5.56 13.96
N ARG A 4 20.57 -4.31 13.57
CA ARG A 4 21.23 -3.16 14.20
C ARG A 4 20.79 -2.99 15.66
N GLU A 5 19.51 -3.08 15.95
CA GLU A 5 19.02 -2.99 17.35
C GLU A 5 19.42 -4.23 18.15
N ARG A 6 19.47 -5.39 17.47
CA ARG A 6 19.91 -6.65 18.10
C ARG A 6 21.39 -6.66 18.47
N SER A 7 22.24 -5.90 17.77
CA SER A 7 23.66 -5.82 18.13
C SER A 7 23.87 -5.32 19.56
N GLY A 8 23.02 -4.40 20.04
CA GLY A 8 23.06 -3.94 21.43
C GLY A 8 22.81 -5.03 22.51
N LEU A 9 22.41 -6.25 22.12
CA LEU A 9 22.32 -7.41 23.02
C LEU A 9 23.66 -8.16 23.16
N PHE A 10 24.67 -7.75 22.42
CA PHE A 10 26.01 -8.37 22.43
C PHE A 10 27.05 -7.31 22.76
N PRO A 11 28.20 -7.72 23.28
CA PRO A 11 29.31 -6.78 23.50
C PRO A 11 29.79 -6.16 22.18
N ASP A 12 30.05 -4.86 22.19
CA ASP A 12 30.82 -4.20 21.14
C ASP A 12 32.32 -4.36 21.43
N LEU A 13 33.13 -4.59 20.41
CA LEU A 13 34.58 -4.76 20.50
C LEU A 13 35.24 -3.79 19.51
N ASP A 14 35.99 -2.87 20.02
CA ASP A 14 36.74 -1.83 19.29
C ASP A 14 38.25 -2.05 19.41
N ALA A 15 38.97 -1.84 18.28
CA ALA A 15 40.42 -1.72 18.30
C ALA A 15 40.80 -0.25 18.43
N LEU A 16 41.64 0.06 19.37
CA LEU A 16 42.14 1.42 19.66
C LEU A 16 43.59 1.51 19.23
N LEU A 17 43.93 2.55 18.48
CA LEU A 17 45.28 2.89 18.07
C LEU A 17 45.42 4.38 18.16
N ASP A 18 46.23 4.85 19.10
CA ASP A 18 46.49 6.26 19.29
C ASP A 18 48.00 6.54 19.23
N GLY A 19 48.35 7.65 18.60
CA GLY A 19 49.72 8.13 18.52
C GLY A 19 49.75 9.63 18.74
N GLU A 20 50.55 10.08 19.70
CA GLU A 20 50.74 11.49 20.00
C GLU A 20 52.21 11.87 19.81
N ALA A 21 52.46 13.06 19.21
CA ALA A 21 53.77 13.66 19.07
C ALA A 21 53.75 15.02 19.74
N PHE A 22 54.68 15.22 20.68
CA PHE A 22 54.79 16.46 21.47
C PHE A 22 55.84 17.38 20.85
N SER A 23 55.73 18.69 21.11
CA SER A 23 56.60 19.71 20.56
C SER A 23 58.06 19.65 21.10
N ASP A 24 58.29 18.94 22.20
CA ASP A 24 59.60 18.66 22.79
C ASP A 24 60.31 17.41 22.21
N GLY A 25 59.65 16.78 21.19
CA GLY A 25 60.18 15.58 20.53
C GLY A 25 59.76 14.26 21.19
N ALA A 26 59.02 14.31 22.29
CA ALA A 26 58.46 13.10 22.88
C ALA A 26 57.34 12.51 22.01
N GLN A 27 57.23 11.22 22.00
CA GLN A 27 56.18 10.48 21.28
C GLN A 27 55.54 9.49 22.26
N ALA A 28 54.25 9.33 22.14
CA ALA A 28 53.50 8.28 22.83
C ALA A 28 52.65 7.50 21.82
N ALA A 29 52.68 6.20 21.92
CA ALA A 29 51.83 5.35 21.11
C ALA A 29 51.07 4.38 22.04
N SER A 30 49.81 4.18 21.78
CA SER A 30 49.00 3.17 22.45
C SER A 30 48.27 2.29 21.46
N ALA A 31 48.10 1.03 21.80
CA ALA A 31 47.31 0.06 21.07
C ALA A 31 46.50 -0.79 22.04
N GLY A 32 45.28 -1.13 21.67
CA GLY A 32 44.42 -1.89 22.57
C GLY A 32 43.14 -2.41 21.94
N LEU A 33 42.43 -3.19 22.73
CA LEU A 33 41.06 -3.63 22.44
C LEU A 33 40.17 -3.17 23.61
N ALA A 34 39.04 -2.56 23.29
CA ALA A 34 38.02 -2.21 24.27
C ALA A 34 36.74 -2.99 23.96
N ALA A 35 36.20 -3.63 24.98
CA ALA A 35 34.89 -4.26 24.93
C ALA A 35 33.91 -3.49 25.80
N SER A 36 32.71 -3.21 25.29
CA SER A 36 31.64 -2.58 26.06
C SER A 36 30.36 -3.41 25.95
N TYR A 37 29.61 -3.54 27.05
CA TYR A 37 28.36 -4.28 27.10
C TYR A 37 27.41 -3.68 28.14
N GLU A 38 26.17 -3.34 27.68
CA GLU A 38 25.09 -2.95 28.60
C GLU A 38 24.30 -4.17 29.02
N ILE A 39 24.20 -4.43 30.31
CA ILE A 39 23.33 -5.49 30.83
C ILE A 39 21.88 -5.02 30.75
N ASP A 40 21.10 -5.60 29.84
CA ASP A 40 19.69 -5.24 29.64
C ASP A 40 18.78 -5.81 30.74
N LEU A 41 18.98 -5.32 31.98
CA LEU A 41 18.28 -5.79 33.16
C LEU A 41 16.77 -5.50 33.09
N TRP A 42 16.42 -4.30 32.61
CA TRP A 42 15.05 -3.79 32.55
C TRP A 42 14.36 -4.06 31.20
N GLY A 43 15.04 -4.67 30.27
CA GLY A 43 14.49 -4.99 28.96
C GLY A 43 14.42 -3.83 27.97
N ARG A 44 15.19 -2.77 28.18
CA ARG A 44 15.23 -1.61 27.29
C ARG A 44 15.62 -1.98 25.87
N ILE A 45 16.75 -2.70 25.72
CA ILE A 45 17.26 -3.13 24.41
C ILE A 45 16.34 -4.19 23.81
N ARG A 46 15.91 -5.18 24.59
CA ARG A 46 14.96 -6.21 24.12
C ARG A 46 13.65 -5.59 23.63
N SER A 47 13.12 -4.58 24.31
CA SER A 47 11.89 -3.89 23.90
C SER A 47 12.10 -3.11 22.60
N ARG A 48 13.24 -2.46 22.37
CA ARG A 48 13.60 -1.82 21.10
C ARG A 48 13.71 -2.83 19.97
N VAL A 49 14.38 -3.95 20.19
CA VAL A 49 14.49 -5.06 19.22
C VAL A 49 13.10 -5.59 18.83
N GLU A 50 12.21 -5.80 19.81
CA GLU A 50 10.85 -6.28 19.54
C GLU A 50 10.02 -5.23 18.78
N ALA A 51 10.18 -3.94 19.11
CA ALA A 51 9.54 -2.86 18.35
C ALA A 51 9.94 -2.89 16.86
N GLU A 52 11.24 -3.01 16.57
CA GLU A 52 11.72 -3.08 15.18
C GLU A 52 11.30 -4.37 14.48
N ARG A 53 11.24 -5.50 15.19
CA ARG A 53 10.72 -6.75 14.67
C ARG A 53 9.25 -6.64 14.27
N LEU A 54 8.45 -5.98 15.10
CA LEU A 54 7.03 -5.73 14.84
C LEU A 54 6.84 -4.74 13.69
N ARG A 55 7.67 -3.69 13.57
CA ARG A 55 7.70 -2.80 12.40
C ARG A 55 8.03 -3.55 11.11
N SER A 56 8.98 -4.49 11.15
CA SER A 56 9.29 -5.35 10.00
C SER A 56 8.10 -6.21 9.59
N LYS A 57 7.37 -6.79 10.56
CA LYS A 57 6.12 -7.53 10.28
C LYS A 57 5.04 -6.61 9.70
N ALA A 58 4.91 -5.37 10.20
CA ALA A 58 3.99 -4.39 9.66
C ALA A 58 4.33 -4.07 8.19
N SER A 59 5.60 -3.81 7.87
CA SER A 59 6.05 -3.56 6.49
C SER A 59 5.78 -4.73 5.54
N LEU A 60 5.94 -5.98 5.99
CA LEU A 60 5.58 -7.16 5.20
C LEU A 60 4.07 -7.25 4.96
N ALA A 61 3.27 -6.90 5.96
CA ALA A 61 1.83 -6.84 5.82
C ALA A 61 1.39 -5.70 4.88
N ASP A 62 2.04 -4.52 4.93
CA ASP A 62 1.83 -3.42 3.97
C ASP A 62 2.15 -3.86 2.53
N TYR A 63 3.26 -4.57 2.33
CA TYR A 63 3.60 -5.12 1.02
C TYR A 63 2.48 -6.03 0.49
N ARG A 64 1.94 -6.91 1.33
CA ARG A 64 0.82 -7.79 0.96
C ARG A 64 -0.46 -7.00 0.67
N ALA A 65 -0.76 -5.96 1.45
CA ALA A 65 -1.88 -5.07 1.21
C ALA A 65 -1.74 -4.34 -0.14
N ALA A 66 -0.56 -3.79 -0.42
CA ALA A 66 -0.26 -3.15 -1.70
C ALA A 66 -0.39 -4.11 -2.88
N ALA A 67 0.13 -5.34 -2.76
CA ALA A 67 0.01 -6.37 -3.79
C ALA A 67 -1.46 -6.73 -4.08
N LEU A 68 -2.28 -6.84 -3.03
CA LEU A 68 -3.72 -7.08 -3.16
C LEU A 68 -4.42 -5.90 -3.86
N THR A 69 -4.10 -4.67 -3.46
CA THR A 69 -4.66 -3.45 -4.06
C THR A 69 -4.32 -3.35 -5.55
N VAL A 70 -3.04 -3.57 -5.91
CA VAL A 70 -2.61 -3.55 -7.32
C VAL A 70 -3.31 -4.65 -8.12
N SER A 71 -3.41 -5.87 -7.57
CA SER A 71 -4.11 -6.98 -8.22
C SER A 71 -5.60 -6.68 -8.48
N ALA A 72 -6.27 -6.09 -7.48
CA ALA A 72 -7.66 -5.67 -7.60
C ALA A 72 -7.84 -4.57 -8.65
N GLU A 73 -6.90 -3.59 -8.68
CA GLU A 73 -6.94 -2.50 -9.65
C GLU A 73 -6.68 -2.97 -11.09
N VAL A 74 -5.77 -3.94 -11.28
CA VAL A 74 -5.57 -4.62 -12.58
C VAL A 74 -6.86 -5.29 -13.04
N ALA A 75 -7.50 -6.08 -12.17
CA ALA A 75 -8.76 -6.76 -12.49
C ALA A 75 -9.86 -5.75 -12.83
N ARG A 76 -10.03 -4.71 -12.01
CA ARG A 76 -11.03 -3.65 -12.22
C ARG A 76 -10.83 -2.94 -13.56
N THR A 77 -9.61 -2.50 -13.84
CA THR A 77 -9.27 -1.80 -15.08
C THR A 77 -9.49 -2.71 -16.29
N TRP A 78 -9.17 -4.01 -16.17
CA TRP A 78 -9.42 -4.97 -17.23
C TRP A 78 -10.92 -5.15 -17.50
N TYR A 79 -11.76 -5.26 -16.47
CA TYR A 79 -13.21 -5.35 -16.64
C TYR A 79 -13.79 -4.08 -17.28
N GLN A 80 -13.33 -2.91 -16.87
CA GLN A 80 -13.73 -1.64 -17.47
C GLN A 80 -13.34 -1.56 -18.96
N LEU A 81 -12.13 -2.02 -19.31
CA LEU A 81 -11.69 -2.07 -20.70
C LEU A 81 -12.57 -3.00 -21.56
N VAL A 82 -12.93 -4.18 -21.04
CA VAL A 82 -13.84 -5.10 -21.75
C VAL A 82 -15.24 -4.50 -21.91
N GLU A 83 -15.74 -3.81 -20.88
CA GLU A 83 -17.01 -3.08 -20.91
C GLU A 83 -16.99 -1.98 -21.98
N SER A 84 -15.98 -1.07 -21.98
CA SER A 84 -15.88 0.01 -22.94
C SER A 84 -15.77 -0.48 -24.38
N ARG A 85 -15.09 -1.62 -24.62
CA ARG A 85 -15.03 -2.23 -25.95
C ARG A 85 -16.38 -2.78 -26.38
N ALA A 86 -17.13 -3.42 -25.49
CA ALA A 86 -18.49 -3.86 -25.78
C ALA A 86 -19.43 -2.67 -26.04
N GLN A 87 -19.24 -1.57 -25.32
CA GLN A 87 -19.98 -0.32 -25.54
C GLN A 87 -19.65 0.30 -26.90
N ARG A 88 -18.39 0.29 -27.34
CA ARG A 88 -17.99 0.75 -28.67
C ARG A 88 -18.68 -0.07 -29.76
N ASP A 89 -18.67 -1.40 -29.65
CA ASP A 89 -19.32 -2.28 -30.62
C ASP A 89 -20.83 -1.98 -30.70
N LEU A 90 -21.50 -1.75 -29.56
CA LEU A 90 -22.92 -1.37 -29.52
C LEU A 90 -23.18 0.00 -30.18
N VAL A 91 -22.32 1.00 -29.94
CA VAL A 91 -22.44 2.32 -30.58
C VAL A 91 -22.21 2.20 -32.10
N GLU A 92 -21.31 1.34 -32.56
CA GLU A 92 -21.13 1.05 -34.00
C GLU A 92 -22.40 0.48 -34.62
N ASP A 93 -23.04 -0.50 -33.98
CA ASP A 93 -24.33 -1.05 -34.44
C ASP A 93 -25.42 0.03 -34.49
N GLN A 94 -25.46 0.93 -33.51
CA GLN A 94 -26.40 2.07 -33.49
C GLN A 94 -26.14 3.06 -34.62
N ILE A 95 -24.87 3.35 -34.95
CA ILE A 95 -24.51 4.24 -36.09
C ILE A 95 -25.04 3.59 -37.39
N GLU A 96 -24.78 2.31 -37.61
CA GLU A 96 -25.24 1.59 -38.82
C GLU A 96 -26.77 1.63 -38.94
N ALA A 97 -27.50 1.36 -37.84
CA ALA A 97 -28.95 1.43 -37.81
C ALA A 97 -29.46 2.83 -38.12
N ASN A 98 -28.91 3.88 -37.49
CA ASN A 98 -29.29 5.27 -37.69
C ASN A 98 -29.01 5.73 -39.15
N GLU A 99 -27.89 5.32 -39.74
CA GLU A 99 -27.57 5.60 -41.14
C GLU A 99 -28.52 4.91 -42.13
N LYS A 100 -28.96 3.68 -41.82
CA LYS A 100 -29.96 2.98 -42.61
C LYS A 100 -31.29 3.75 -42.64
N VAL A 101 -31.75 4.22 -41.48
CA VAL A 101 -32.94 5.07 -41.36
C VAL A 101 -32.75 6.38 -42.14
N LEU A 102 -31.60 7.02 -42.02
CA LEU A 102 -31.28 8.23 -42.75
C LEU A 102 -31.36 8.06 -44.26
N ARG A 103 -30.81 6.94 -44.78
CA ARG A 103 -30.92 6.62 -46.21
C ARG A 103 -32.39 6.48 -46.67
N GLN A 104 -33.21 5.82 -45.87
CA GLN A 104 -34.66 5.64 -46.19
C GLN A 104 -35.39 6.98 -46.18
N LEU A 105 -35.15 7.87 -45.20
CA LEU A 105 -35.76 9.20 -45.13
C LEU A 105 -35.35 10.07 -46.31
N LYS A 106 -34.08 10.01 -46.75
CA LYS A 106 -33.61 10.72 -47.96
C LYS A 106 -34.29 10.24 -49.25
N VAL A 107 -34.59 8.93 -49.37
CA VAL A 107 -35.34 8.41 -50.52
C VAL A 107 -36.79 8.93 -50.50
N ARG A 108 -37.49 8.81 -49.36
CA ARG A 108 -38.87 9.29 -49.22
C ARG A 108 -38.98 10.80 -49.50
N LEU A 109 -38.00 11.60 -49.06
CA LEU A 109 -37.99 13.06 -49.36
C LEU A 109 -37.86 13.32 -50.88
N ARG A 110 -36.99 12.59 -51.57
CA ARG A 110 -36.86 12.73 -53.05
C ARG A 110 -38.11 12.34 -53.80
N GLU A 111 -38.88 11.36 -53.29
CA GLU A 111 -40.16 10.93 -53.85
C GLU A 111 -41.34 11.84 -53.45
N GLY A 112 -41.06 12.93 -52.69
CA GLY A 112 -42.11 13.86 -52.23
C GLY A 112 -42.96 13.34 -51.08
N GLN A 113 -42.63 12.19 -50.49
CA GLN A 113 -43.37 11.52 -49.43
C GLN A 113 -42.81 11.79 -48.02
N GLY A 114 -41.73 12.59 -47.90
CA GLY A 114 -41.05 12.92 -46.64
C GLY A 114 -40.88 14.42 -46.39
N ARG A 115 -40.55 14.77 -45.18
CA ARG A 115 -40.27 16.16 -44.79
C ARG A 115 -38.77 16.39 -44.58
N ALA A 116 -38.23 17.51 -45.04
CA ALA A 116 -36.82 17.87 -44.88
C ALA A 116 -36.38 17.89 -43.40
N VAL A 117 -37.28 18.29 -42.48
CA VAL A 117 -37.02 18.32 -41.06
C VAL A 117 -36.72 16.93 -40.46
N ASP A 118 -37.34 15.88 -40.99
CA ASP A 118 -37.13 14.51 -40.51
C ASP A 118 -35.73 13.99 -40.93
N VAL A 119 -35.26 14.38 -42.12
CA VAL A 119 -33.91 14.12 -42.59
C VAL A 119 -32.87 14.84 -41.71
N LEU A 120 -33.08 16.14 -41.45
CA LEU A 120 -32.16 16.93 -40.61
C LEU A 120 -32.06 16.39 -39.18
N ARG A 121 -33.20 15.98 -38.58
CA ARG A 121 -33.20 15.32 -37.26
C ARG A 121 -32.42 14.03 -37.22
N GLN A 122 -32.58 13.20 -38.26
CA GLN A 122 -31.84 11.96 -38.35
C GLN A 122 -30.34 12.18 -38.61
N GLU A 123 -29.96 13.21 -39.39
CA GLU A 123 -28.55 13.56 -39.57
C GLU A 123 -27.93 14.02 -38.25
N GLN A 124 -28.68 14.84 -37.46
CA GLN A 124 -28.24 15.22 -36.12
C GLN A 124 -28.05 13.99 -35.21
N LEU A 125 -28.94 12.98 -35.24
CA LEU A 125 -28.83 11.79 -34.44
C LEU A 125 -27.60 10.94 -34.85
N VAL A 126 -27.34 10.80 -36.15
CA VAL A 126 -26.13 10.11 -36.66
C VAL A 126 -24.88 10.85 -36.19
N ALA A 127 -24.84 12.18 -36.25
CA ALA A 127 -23.71 12.99 -35.79
C ALA A 127 -23.46 12.82 -34.28
N ALA A 128 -24.52 12.86 -33.46
CA ALA A 128 -24.44 12.65 -32.02
C ALA A 128 -23.96 11.23 -31.65
N THR A 129 -24.42 10.20 -32.38
CA THR A 129 -23.98 8.82 -32.12
C THR A 129 -22.50 8.62 -32.51
N ARG A 130 -22.04 9.28 -33.57
CA ARG A 130 -20.60 9.27 -33.96
C ARG A 130 -19.73 9.99 -32.96
N GLU A 131 -20.19 11.10 -32.38
CA GLU A 131 -19.50 11.80 -31.30
C GLU A 131 -19.35 10.88 -30.09
N GLN A 132 -20.44 10.20 -29.68
CA GLN A 132 -20.39 9.23 -28.57
C GLN A 132 -19.35 8.12 -28.81
N LYS A 133 -19.19 7.62 -30.06
CA LYS A 133 -18.13 6.67 -30.38
C LYS A 133 -16.74 7.21 -30.08
N THR A 134 -16.48 8.48 -30.42
CA THR A 134 -15.18 9.14 -30.14
C THR A 134 -14.88 9.19 -28.64
N VAL A 135 -15.88 9.47 -27.80
CA VAL A 135 -15.73 9.46 -26.33
C VAL A 135 -15.35 8.06 -25.83
N VAL A 136 -16.07 7.04 -26.29
CA VAL A 136 -15.80 5.65 -25.88
C VAL A 136 -14.41 5.18 -26.35
N GLU A 137 -13.96 5.58 -27.53
CA GLU A 137 -12.61 5.28 -28.05
C GLU A 137 -11.52 5.96 -27.19
N ALA A 138 -11.75 7.18 -26.75
CA ALA A 138 -10.84 7.87 -25.82
C ALA A 138 -10.74 7.13 -24.48
N ASP A 139 -11.88 6.69 -23.91
CA ASP A 139 -11.91 5.91 -22.66
C ASP A 139 -11.14 4.59 -22.80
N ILE A 140 -11.28 3.88 -23.93
CA ILE A 140 -10.51 2.68 -24.22
C ILE A 140 -9.01 2.97 -24.19
N GLY A 141 -8.55 4.04 -24.86
CA GLY A 141 -7.14 4.42 -24.88
C GLY A 141 -6.59 4.74 -23.48
N VAL A 142 -7.37 5.47 -22.67
CA VAL A 142 -6.99 5.78 -21.27
C VAL A 142 -6.90 4.52 -20.41
N LEU A 143 -7.85 3.57 -20.54
CA LEU A 143 -7.84 2.32 -19.80
C LEU A 143 -6.68 1.40 -20.23
N GLU A 144 -6.34 1.37 -21.51
CA GLU A 144 -5.16 0.64 -22.02
C GLU A 144 -3.86 1.20 -21.44
N ASN A 145 -3.70 2.52 -21.40
CA ASN A 145 -2.55 3.17 -20.79
C ASN A 145 -2.45 2.86 -19.29
N ARG A 146 -3.58 2.95 -18.58
CA ARG A 146 -3.64 2.61 -17.14
C ARG A 146 -3.25 1.15 -16.88
N LEU A 147 -3.73 0.23 -17.69
CA LEU A 147 -3.40 -1.19 -17.56
C LEU A 147 -1.92 -1.47 -17.85
N ALA A 148 -1.31 -0.78 -18.82
CA ALA A 148 0.12 -0.85 -19.08
C ALA A 148 0.95 -0.42 -17.87
N VAL A 149 0.61 0.73 -17.26
CA VAL A 149 1.29 1.24 -16.05
C VAL A 149 1.15 0.28 -14.87
N LEU A 150 -0.04 -0.29 -14.66
CA LEU A 150 -0.27 -1.28 -13.60
C LEU A 150 0.54 -2.58 -13.79
N GLN A 151 0.94 -2.89 -15.03
CA GLN A 151 1.83 -3.99 -15.36
C GLN A 151 3.33 -3.61 -15.32
N GLY A 152 3.65 -2.39 -14.91
CA GLY A 152 5.03 -1.87 -14.89
C GLY A 152 5.60 -1.59 -16.29
N ARG A 153 4.74 -1.36 -17.31
CA ARG A 153 5.12 -1.10 -18.69
C ARG A 153 4.82 0.35 -19.08
N ALA A 154 5.65 0.92 -19.95
CA ALA A 154 5.35 2.22 -20.55
C ALA A 154 4.08 2.13 -21.42
N PRO A 155 3.21 3.17 -21.44
CA PRO A 155 2.06 3.24 -22.33
C PRO A 155 2.54 3.28 -23.79
N GLN A 156 2.44 2.20 -24.53
CA GLN A 156 2.87 2.08 -25.94
C GLN A 156 1.76 1.49 -26.80
N GLY A 157 0.54 1.96 -26.64
CA GLY A 157 -0.61 1.59 -27.50
C GLY A 157 -0.91 0.10 -27.62
N GLY A 158 -2.19 -0.25 -27.53
CA GLY A 158 -2.69 -1.57 -27.95
C GLY A 158 -2.37 -2.73 -27.02
N ILE A 159 -3.01 -2.75 -25.84
CA ILE A 159 -3.12 -4.02 -25.10
C ILE A 159 -4.17 -4.87 -25.83
N ALA A 160 -3.73 -5.97 -26.44
CA ALA A 160 -4.62 -6.94 -27.04
C ALA A 160 -5.43 -7.66 -25.95
N ALA A 161 -6.52 -7.05 -25.51
CA ALA A 161 -7.51 -7.78 -24.72
C ALA A 161 -8.31 -8.65 -25.70
N THR A 162 -8.08 -9.93 -25.67
CA THR A 162 -8.64 -10.93 -26.59
C THR A 162 -10.14 -11.18 -26.38
N ARG A 163 -10.71 -10.70 -25.27
CA ARG A 163 -12.13 -10.92 -24.95
C ARG A 163 -12.98 -9.68 -25.24
N ARG A 164 -14.03 -9.87 -26.03
CA ARG A 164 -15.04 -8.84 -26.34
C ARG A 164 -16.29 -8.92 -25.44
N LYS A 165 -16.43 -9.97 -24.63
CA LYS A 165 -17.58 -10.17 -23.75
C LYS A 165 -17.14 -10.31 -22.31
N LEU A 166 -17.88 -9.68 -21.40
CA LEU A 166 -17.71 -9.82 -19.96
C LEU A 166 -17.90 -11.29 -19.56
N PRO A 167 -17.01 -11.87 -18.74
CA PRO A 167 -17.21 -13.20 -18.20
C PRO A 167 -18.35 -13.22 -17.19
N VAL A 168 -18.99 -14.38 -17.06
CA VAL A 168 -19.99 -14.60 -16.00
C VAL A 168 -19.29 -14.46 -14.64
N PRO A 169 -19.78 -13.61 -13.73
CA PRO A 169 -19.18 -13.46 -12.42
C PRO A 169 -19.27 -14.78 -11.62
N PRO A 170 -18.23 -15.12 -10.85
CA PRO A 170 -18.28 -16.28 -9.98
C PRO A 170 -19.33 -16.09 -8.88
N PRO A 171 -19.80 -17.19 -8.25
CA PRO A 171 -20.69 -17.07 -7.09
C PRO A 171 -19.99 -16.30 -5.97
N LEU A 172 -20.78 -15.54 -5.20
CA LEU A 172 -20.27 -14.80 -4.06
C LEU A 172 -19.57 -15.76 -3.09
N PRO A 173 -18.37 -15.39 -2.57
CA PRO A 173 -17.75 -16.14 -1.49
C PRO A 173 -18.65 -16.13 -0.26
N ARG A 174 -18.54 -17.17 0.57
CA ARG A 174 -19.23 -17.17 1.87
C ARG A 174 -18.67 -16.01 2.69
N THR A 175 -19.53 -15.12 3.13
CA THR A 175 -19.18 -14.05 4.06
C THR A 175 -18.77 -14.70 5.39
N GLY A 176 -17.50 -14.52 5.81
CA GLY A 176 -16.99 -15.01 7.09
C GLY A 176 -17.47 -14.15 8.27
N LEU A 177 -17.14 -14.60 9.47
CA LEU A 177 -17.36 -13.79 10.68
C LEU A 177 -16.47 -12.54 10.66
N THR A 178 -16.91 -11.47 11.31
CA THR A 178 -16.17 -10.20 11.44
C THR A 178 -14.74 -10.39 11.95
N THR A 179 -14.53 -11.37 12.84
CA THR A 179 -13.22 -11.74 13.38
C THR A 179 -12.26 -12.27 12.30
N ASP A 180 -12.77 -13.07 11.36
CA ASP A 180 -11.98 -13.58 10.23
C ASP A 180 -11.50 -12.45 9.31
N LEU A 181 -12.31 -11.40 9.14
CA LEU A 181 -11.95 -10.24 8.33
C LEU A 181 -10.71 -9.54 8.89
N VAL A 182 -10.71 -9.29 10.21
CA VAL A 182 -9.59 -8.63 10.90
C VAL A 182 -8.29 -9.44 10.76
N GLN A 183 -8.37 -10.78 10.85
CA GLN A 183 -7.20 -11.66 10.77
C GLN A 183 -6.68 -11.87 9.34
N ARG A 184 -7.53 -11.71 8.32
CA ARG A 184 -7.17 -11.99 6.92
C ARG A 184 -6.75 -10.76 6.13
N ARG A 185 -7.15 -9.56 6.55
CA ARG A 185 -6.79 -8.32 5.85
C ARG A 185 -5.37 -7.87 6.21
N PRO A 186 -4.47 -7.81 5.22
CA PRO A 186 -3.07 -7.43 5.50
C PRO A 186 -2.92 -6.00 6.01
N ASP A 187 -3.76 -5.04 5.58
CA ASP A 187 -3.77 -3.66 6.04
C ASP A 187 -4.13 -3.55 7.54
N LEU A 188 -5.11 -4.32 8.01
CA LEU A 188 -5.47 -4.39 9.43
C LEU A 188 -4.36 -5.06 10.26
N MET A 189 -3.72 -6.10 9.71
CA MET A 189 -2.57 -6.73 10.35
C MET A 189 -1.39 -5.76 10.48
N ALA A 190 -1.12 -4.94 9.45
CA ALA A 190 -0.08 -3.93 9.50
C ALA A 190 -0.34 -2.89 10.60
N ALA A 191 -1.57 -2.37 10.67
CA ALA A 191 -1.99 -1.43 11.72
C ALA A 191 -1.87 -2.04 13.12
N PHE A 192 -2.28 -3.30 13.30
CA PHE A 192 -2.15 -4.01 14.56
C PHE A 192 -0.68 -4.20 14.99
N TYR A 193 0.22 -4.57 14.07
CA TYR A 193 1.65 -4.68 14.37
C TYR A 193 2.26 -3.32 14.74
N ARG A 194 1.78 -2.21 14.16
CA ARG A 194 2.22 -0.86 14.57
C ARG A 194 1.80 -0.51 15.99
N VAL A 195 0.60 -0.89 16.41
CA VAL A 195 0.16 -0.74 17.82
C VAL A 195 1.07 -1.53 18.75
N GLN A 196 1.36 -2.79 18.42
CA GLN A 196 2.28 -3.62 19.22
C GLN A 196 3.70 -3.04 19.28
N ALA A 197 4.20 -2.50 18.15
CA ALA A 197 5.50 -1.85 18.10
C ALA A 197 5.55 -0.60 18.98
N ALA A 198 4.48 0.20 19.01
CA ALA A 198 4.37 1.35 19.91
C ALA A 198 4.32 0.95 21.39
N ASP A 199 3.65 -0.16 21.70
CA ASP A 199 3.62 -0.71 23.07
C ASP A 199 5.02 -1.16 23.51
N ALA A 200 5.78 -1.81 22.63
CA ALA A 200 7.19 -2.16 22.90
C ALA A 200 8.09 -0.92 23.06
N ASN A 201 7.87 0.14 22.25
CA ASN A 201 8.60 1.41 22.43
C ASN A 201 8.25 2.11 23.76
N LEU A 202 6.98 2.06 24.18
CA LEU A 202 6.58 2.56 25.49
C LEU A 202 7.30 1.79 26.62
N ALA A 203 7.40 0.46 26.49
CA ALA A 203 8.14 -0.35 27.45
C ALA A 203 9.63 0.04 27.51
N ALA A 204 10.25 0.30 26.34
CA ALA A 204 11.62 0.79 26.29
C ALA A 204 11.78 2.16 26.98
N ALA A 205 10.86 3.11 26.71
CA ALA A 205 10.88 4.43 27.35
C ALA A 205 10.69 4.36 28.87
N ILE A 206 9.83 3.46 29.35
CA ILE A 206 9.69 3.21 30.80
C ILE A 206 10.99 2.65 31.37
N SER A 207 11.65 1.71 30.68
CA SER A 207 12.90 1.10 31.10
C SER A 207 14.05 2.11 31.20
N GLU A 208 14.05 3.17 30.39
CA GLU A 208 15.07 4.27 30.48
C GLU A 208 15.05 5.09 31.75
N ARG A 209 14.00 4.94 32.55
CA ARG A 209 13.91 5.59 33.88
C ARG A 209 14.71 4.86 34.97
N PHE A 210 15.14 3.63 34.71
CA PHE A 210 15.87 2.80 35.65
C PHE A 210 17.38 2.90 35.44
N PRO A 211 18.18 2.57 36.46
CA PRO A 211 19.65 2.58 36.35
C PRO A 211 20.17 1.62 35.29
N ARG A 212 21.18 2.02 34.52
CA ARG A 212 21.90 1.16 33.56
C ARG A 212 23.13 0.56 34.24
N ILE A 213 23.43 -0.66 33.84
CA ILE A 213 24.64 -1.39 34.24
C ILE A 213 25.49 -1.63 33.01
N ASP A 214 26.61 -0.98 32.94
CA ASP A 214 27.56 -1.07 31.84
C ASP A 214 28.79 -1.85 32.30
N LEU A 215 29.22 -2.84 31.52
CA LEU A 215 30.48 -3.57 31.69
C LEU A 215 31.46 -3.09 30.63
N THR A 216 32.68 -2.78 31.06
CA THR A 216 33.76 -2.36 30.16
C THR A 216 34.98 -3.23 30.42
N GLY A 217 35.55 -3.80 29.38
CA GLY A 217 36.84 -4.49 29.44
C GLY A 217 37.82 -3.82 28.49
N VAL A 218 39.01 -3.53 28.94
CA VAL A 218 40.08 -2.94 28.12
C VAL A 218 41.34 -3.74 28.29
N ILE A 219 41.94 -4.08 27.16
CA ILE A 219 43.32 -4.61 27.11
C ILE A 219 44.12 -3.65 26.24
N SER A 220 45.17 -3.05 26.82
CA SER A 220 45.94 -2.04 26.10
C SER A 220 47.41 -2.09 26.46
N THR A 221 48.22 -1.58 25.55
CA THR A 221 49.65 -1.32 25.76
C THR A 221 49.95 0.15 25.40
N SER A 222 50.89 0.73 26.08
CA SER A 222 51.34 2.10 25.75
C SER A 222 52.84 2.20 25.93
N SER A 223 53.53 2.98 25.07
CA SER A 223 54.94 3.19 25.14
C SER A 223 55.34 4.55 24.57
N GLU A 224 56.44 5.12 25.09
CA GLU A 224 57.08 6.30 24.53
C GLU A 224 57.89 6.01 23.26
N ARG A 225 58.10 4.75 22.93
CA ARG A 225 58.84 4.31 21.75
C ARG A 225 58.06 3.24 20.99
N ALA A 226 57.93 3.42 19.68
CA ALA A 226 57.24 2.45 18.82
C ALA A 226 57.83 1.02 18.90
N SER A 227 59.17 0.92 19.18
CA SER A 227 59.84 -0.38 19.29
C SER A 227 59.48 -1.21 20.52
N SER A 228 58.96 -0.58 21.56
CA SER A 228 58.58 -1.23 22.83
C SER A 228 57.06 -1.18 23.09
N LEU A 229 56.29 -0.84 22.06
CA LEU A 229 54.81 -0.72 22.17
C LEU A 229 54.12 -2.00 22.66
N PHE A 230 54.68 -3.18 22.38
CA PHE A 230 54.05 -4.46 22.71
C PHE A 230 54.71 -5.20 23.85
N ASP A 231 55.58 -4.57 24.61
CA ASP A 231 56.33 -5.22 25.70
C ASP A 231 55.49 -5.35 26.97
N ASP A 232 54.63 -4.36 27.26
CA ASP A 232 53.85 -4.30 28.50
C ASP A 232 52.34 -4.17 28.19
N TRP A 233 51.57 -5.12 28.69
CA TRP A 233 50.12 -5.18 28.53
C TRP A 233 49.38 -4.96 29.83
N LEU A 234 48.39 -4.09 29.85
CA LEU A 234 47.49 -3.85 30.95
C LEU A 234 46.08 -4.35 30.56
N ALA A 235 45.47 -5.18 31.39
CA ALA A 235 44.10 -5.58 31.28
C ALA A 235 43.27 -5.07 32.44
N SER A 236 42.13 -4.51 32.16
CA SER A 236 41.18 -4.01 33.16
C SER A 236 39.77 -4.39 32.83
N VAL A 237 38.96 -4.68 33.86
CA VAL A 237 37.50 -4.86 33.75
C VAL A 237 36.83 -3.96 34.77
N ALA A 238 35.83 -3.22 34.32
CA ALA A 238 35.04 -2.32 35.15
C ALA A 238 33.55 -2.57 34.98
N ALA A 239 32.79 -2.40 36.05
CA ALA A 239 31.36 -2.36 36.05
C ALA A 239 30.89 -0.99 36.51
N GLY A 240 30.07 -0.31 35.72
CA GLY A 240 29.48 0.99 36.02
C GLY A 240 27.97 0.87 36.25
N LEU A 241 27.46 1.62 37.24
CA LEU A 241 26.02 1.81 37.45
C LEU A 241 25.70 3.30 37.27
N VAL A 242 24.88 3.60 36.28
CA VAL A 242 24.45 4.98 36.00
C VAL A 242 22.94 5.09 36.25
N ALA A 243 22.56 5.85 37.26
CA ALA A 243 21.17 6.12 37.60
C ALA A 243 20.79 7.57 37.26
N PRO A 244 19.73 7.84 36.51
CA PRO A 244 19.22 9.19 36.27
C PRO A 244 18.55 9.71 37.53
N ILE A 245 19.12 10.74 38.16
CA ILE A 245 18.57 11.35 39.39
C ILE A 245 17.77 12.60 39.06
N LEU A 246 18.27 13.44 38.15
CA LEU A 246 17.64 14.70 37.75
C LEU A 246 17.90 14.93 36.25
N ASP A 247 16.85 14.98 35.46
CA ASP A 247 16.91 15.17 34.01
C ASP A 247 15.91 16.24 33.50
N GLY A 248 15.41 17.10 34.40
CA GLY A 248 14.42 18.12 34.03
C GLY A 248 13.08 17.56 33.56
N GLY A 249 12.81 16.28 33.82
CA GLY A 249 11.58 15.61 33.41
C GLY A 249 11.61 15.04 31.99
N GLU A 250 12.78 14.96 31.34
CA GLU A 250 12.93 14.46 29.97
C GLU A 250 12.38 13.04 29.79
N ARG A 251 12.79 12.08 30.65
CA ARG A 251 12.35 10.68 30.56
C ARG A 251 10.87 10.51 30.84
N GLU A 252 10.33 11.32 31.77
CA GLU A 252 8.88 11.29 32.02
C GLU A 252 8.09 11.87 30.85
N ALA A 253 8.58 12.92 30.22
CA ALA A 253 8.00 13.49 29.01
C ALA A 253 8.04 12.47 27.85
N GLU A 254 9.13 11.71 27.71
CA GLU A 254 9.25 10.66 26.69
C GLU A 254 8.27 9.51 26.93
N VAL A 255 8.05 9.09 28.17
CA VAL A 255 7.01 8.09 28.49
C VAL A 255 5.62 8.62 28.17
N ARG A 256 5.32 9.91 28.51
CA ARG A 256 4.04 10.53 28.12
C ARG A 256 3.86 10.60 26.61
N ARG A 257 4.91 10.99 25.88
CA ARG A 257 4.91 11.02 24.41
C ARG A 257 4.66 9.62 23.81
N SER A 258 5.40 8.61 24.27
CA SER A 258 5.26 7.23 23.78
C SER A 258 3.87 6.66 24.08
N ARG A 259 3.27 7.03 25.23
CA ARG A 259 1.90 6.64 25.58
C ARG A 259 0.88 7.29 24.63
N ALA A 260 1.02 8.60 24.36
CA ALA A 260 0.13 9.31 23.42
C ALA A 260 0.21 8.73 22.00
N VAL A 261 1.42 8.40 21.51
CA VAL A 261 1.62 7.73 20.21
C VAL A 261 0.94 6.36 20.18
N ARG A 262 1.04 5.58 21.26
CA ARG A 262 0.34 4.30 21.35
C ARG A 262 -1.20 4.49 21.29
N GLU A 263 -1.75 5.46 22.02
CA GLU A 263 -3.18 5.78 22.04
C GLU A 263 -3.68 6.22 20.65
N GLU A 264 -2.92 7.07 19.96
CA GLU A 264 -3.16 7.45 18.56
C GLU A 264 -3.27 6.22 17.64
N LEU A 265 -2.26 5.34 17.68
CA LEU A 265 -2.25 4.13 16.85
C LEU A 265 -3.36 3.13 17.18
N VAL A 266 -3.81 3.07 18.44
CA VAL A 266 -5.00 2.28 18.82
C VAL A 266 -6.26 2.86 18.19
N ALA A 267 -6.42 4.19 18.21
CA ALA A 267 -7.55 4.86 17.58
C ALA A 267 -7.53 4.67 16.05
N ASP A 268 -6.36 4.79 15.41
CA ASP A 268 -6.17 4.55 13.98
C ASP A 268 -6.52 3.11 13.58
N TYR A 269 -6.08 2.13 14.38
CA TYR A 269 -6.45 0.73 14.19
C TYR A 269 -7.97 0.53 14.30
N GLY A 270 -8.62 1.12 15.29
CA GLY A 270 -10.07 1.09 15.43
C GLY A 270 -10.79 1.67 14.22
N GLN A 271 -10.34 2.82 13.73
CA GLN A 271 -10.86 3.44 12.52
C GLN A 271 -10.65 2.57 11.28
N ALA A 272 -9.47 1.95 11.12
CA ALA A 272 -9.21 1.04 10.01
C ALA A 272 -10.15 -0.18 10.02
N VAL A 273 -10.46 -0.74 11.18
CA VAL A 273 -11.43 -1.84 11.33
C VAL A 273 -12.82 -1.40 10.89
N LEU A 274 -13.28 -0.22 11.33
CA LEU A 274 -14.60 0.32 10.93
C LEU A 274 -14.69 0.57 9.42
N VAL A 275 -13.64 1.10 8.83
CA VAL A 275 -13.54 1.30 7.36
C VAL A 275 -13.62 -0.04 6.64
N ALA A 276 -12.89 -1.04 7.11
CA ALA A 276 -12.89 -2.38 6.53
C ALA A 276 -14.29 -3.05 6.57
N LEU A 277 -15.02 -2.90 7.66
CA LEU A 277 -16.39 -3.37 7.80
C LEU A 277 -17.33 -2.65 6.83
N ARG A 278 -17.23 -1.31 6.75
CA ARG A 278 -18.02 -0.51 5.80
C ARG A 278 -17.77 -0.96 4.36
N GLU A 279 -16.52 -1.19 3.95
CA GLU A 279 -16.19 -1.65 2.60
C GLU A 279 -16.86 -2.97 2.22
N VAL A 280 -16.95 -3.90 3.17
CA VAL A 280 -17.64 -5.18 2.95
C VAL A 280 -19.15 -4.96 2.81
N GLU A 281 -19.77 -4.19 3.71
CA GLU A 281 -21.20 -3.91 3.65
C GLU A 281 -21.59 -3.14 2.39
N ASP A 282 -20.81 -2.11 2.02
CA ASP A 282 -20.99 -1.37 0.77
C ASP A 282 -20.92 -2.30 -0.46
N GLY A 283 -19.94 -3.22 -0.48
CA GLY A 283 -19.79 -4.21 -1.55
C GLY A 283 -21.00 -5.13 -1.67
N LEU A 284 -21.55 -5.62 -0.55
CA LEU A 284 -22.74 -6.48 -0.53
C LEU A 284 -24.01 -5.72 -0.97
N VAL A 285 -24.15 -4.46 -0.57
CA VAL A 285 -25.25 -3.60 -1.02
C VAL A 285 -25.17 -3.37 -2.52
N LEU A 286 -24.01 -2.97 -3.03
CA LEU A 286 -23.79 -2.71 -4.45
C LEU A 286 -24.05 -3.95 -5.30
N GLU A 287 -23.55 -5.12 -4.90
CA GLU A 287 -23.78 -6.38 -5.62
C GLU A 287 -25.27 -6.70 -5.72
N ARG A 288 -26.02 -6.64 -4.62
CA ARG A 288 -27.44 -6.91 -4.60
C ARG A 288 -28.22 -5.96 -5.50
N GLN A 289 -27.90 -4.67 -5.48
CA GLN A 289 -28.58 -3.68 -6.31
C GLN A 289 -28.23 -3.83 -7.80
N GLN A 290 -26.98 -4.15 -8.13
CA GLN A 290 -26.60 -4.41 -9.53
C GLN A 290 -27.27 -5.66 -10.09
N ARG A 291 -27.39 -6.72 -9.32
CA ARG A 291 -28.13 -7.93 -9.72
C ARG A 291 -29.61 -7.62 -9.99
N ALA A 292 -30.24 -6.83 -9.11
CA ALA A 292 -31.63 -6.39 -9.33
C ALA A 292 -31.76 -5.48 -10.55
N ARG A 293 -30.77 -4.61 -10.81
CA ARG A 293 -30.71 -3.74 -11.99
C ARG A 293 -30.63 -4.55 -13.29
N ILE A 294 -29.75 -5.55 -13.34
CA ILE A 294 -29.60 -6.44 -14.50
C ILE A 294 -30.94 -7.10 -14.86
N ALA A 295 -31.64 -7.67 -13.87
CA ALA A 295 -32.94 -8.30 -14.10
C ALA A 295 -33.99 -7.33 -14.67
N LYS A 296 -33.98 -6.05 -14.23
CA LYS A 296 -34.86 -5.01 -14.77
C LYS A 296 -34.50 -4.62 -16.20
N LEU A 297 -33.21 -4.49 -16.51
CA LEU A 297 -32.71 -4.19 -17.85
C LEU A 297 -33.01 -5.30 -18.84
N GLU A 298 -32.88 -6.58 -18.46
CA GLU A 298 -33.26 -7.74 -19.28
C GLU A 298 -34.75 -7.72 -19.59
N LYS A 299 -35.62 -7.37 -18.62
CA LYS A 299 -37.06 -7.20 -18.86
C LYS A 299 -37.33 -6.05 -19.83
N GLN A 300 -36.64 -4.91 -19.68
CA GLN A 300 -36.78 -3.77 -20.58
C GLN A 300 -36.37 -4.12 -22.01
N LEU A 301 -35.25 -4.83 -22.17
CA LEU A 301 -34.79 -5.30 -23.49
C LEU A 301 -35.84 -6.21 -24.17
N LYS A 302 -36.38 -7.20 -23.45
CA LYS A 302 -37.43 -8.06 -23.98
C LYS A 302 -38.69 -7.32 -24.44
N LEU A 303 -39.07 -6.25 -23.72
CA LEU A 303 -40.20 -5.39 -24.09
C LEU A 303 -39.89 -4.56 -25.34
N ALA A 304 -38.67 -4.02 -25.43
CA ALA A 304 -38.23 -3.25 -26.61
C ALA A 304 -38.18 -4.12 -27.85
N ASP A 305 -37.66 -5.35 -27.76
CA ASP A 305 -37.62 -6.32 -28.84
C ASP A 305 -39.05 -6.70 -29.35
N ARG A 306 -39.99 -6.90 -28.42
CA ARG A 306 -41.38 -7.15 -28.77
C ARG A 306 -42.01 -5.97 -29.49
N SER A 307 -41.82 -4.75 -29.00
CA SER A 307 -42.32 -3.52 -29.64
C SER A 307 -41.74 -3.35 -31.04
N TYR A 308 -40.45 -3.57 -31.21
CA TYR A 308 -39.77 -3.49 -32.50
C TYR A 308 -40.33 -4.51 -33.49
N ASN A 309 -40.52 -5.79 -33.07
CA ASN A 309 -41.05 -6.85 -33.95
C ASN A 309 -42.52 -6.59 -34.34
N GLN A 310 -43.33 -5.96 -33.46
CA GLN A 310 -44.72 -5.58 -33.83
C GLN A 310 -44.76 -4.46 -34.88
N LEU A 311 -43.85 -3.48 -34.80
CA LEU A 311 -43.73 -2.42 -35.80
C LEU A 311 -43.25 -2.89 -37.18
N LEU A 312 -42.62 -4.05 -37.28
CA LEU A 312 -42.19 -4.63 -38.56
C LEU A 312 -43.29 -5.46 -39.26
N VAL A 313 -44.36 -5.81 -38.54
CA VAL A 313 -45.46 -6.63 -39.05
C VAL A 313 -46.64 -5.76 -39.55
N GLU A 314 -46.70 -4.50 -39.10
CA GLU A 314 -47.61 -3.47 -39.65
C GLU A 314 -46.97 -2.71 -40.80
#